data_5ce7a64f64f9111442c9ac3a6e2aa6b7
#
_entry.id   5ce7a64f64f9111442c9ac3a6e2aa6b7
#
_cell.length_a   1.000
_cell.length_b   1.000
_cell.length_c   1.000
_cell.angle_alpha   90.00
_cell.angle_beta   90.00
_cell.angle_gamma   90.00
#
_symmetry.space_group_name_H-M   'P 1'
#
loop_
_entity.id
_entity.type
_entity.pdbx_description
1 polymer ?
#
loop_
_entity_poly.entity_id
_entity_poly.type
_entity_poly.pdbx_seq_one_letter_code
_entity_poly.pdbx_strand_id
1 'polypeptide(L)'
;MMKKLFSSITVIILLFFLLQSCSDEKEVPRKVVFTEHVAPILFDNCTICHRPEGIGHFDLITYQDAKRYASGIAFAAKERLMPPWPADPGYTEFVGQKLLTEWEIKVLQKWLEDGLEEGPVEKLPAIPEFPSGSLVGEPDV
;
A
#
# COMPACT_ATOMS: atom_id res chain seq x y z
N MET A 1 9.34 -47.95 -29.79
CA MET A 1 9.95 -47.32 -28.61
C MET A 1 10.00 -45.79 -28.74
N MET A 2 10.40 -45.18 -29.86
CA MET A 2 10.50 -43.70 -30.08
C MET A 2 9.22 -42.91 -29.81
N LYS A 3 8.04 -43.37 -30.25
CA LYS A 3 6.77 -42.67 -30.04
C LYS A 3 6.41 -42.42 -28.56
N LYS A 4 6.74 -43.39 -27.67
CA LYS A 4 6.51 -43.23 -26.21
C LYS A 4 7.49 -42.24 -25.59
N LEU A 5 8.72 -42.18 -26.10
CA LEU A 5 9.75 -41.27 -25.62
C LEU A 5 9.37 -39.80 -25.99
N PHE A 6 8.91 -39.55 -27.23
CA PHE A 6 8.42 -38.26 -27.66
C PHE A 6 7.23 -37.76 -26.83
N SER A 7 6.26 -38.63 -26.59
CA SER A 7 5.09 -38.32 -25.77
C SER A 7 5.48 -37.92 -24.34
N SER A 8 6.44 -38.61 -23.73
CA SER A 8 6.91 -38.27 -22.37
C SER A 8 7.64 -36.93 -22.31
N ILE A 9 8.46 -36.61 -23.30
CA ILE A 9 9.17 -35.33 -23.38
C ILE A 9 8.19 -34.16 -23.57
N THR A 10 7.17 -34.32 -24.39
CA THR A 10 6.14 -33.29 -24.60
C THR A 10 5.37 -33.01 -23.32
N VAL A 11 5.02 -34.03 -22.55
CA VAL A 11 4.34 -33.88 -21.24
C VAL A 11 5.23 -33.14 -20.24
N ILE A 12 6.53 -33.48 -20.17
CA ILE A 12 7.47 -32.81 -19.27
C ILE A 12 7.64 -31.33 -19.62
N ILE A 13 7.75 -31.00 -20.92
CA ILE A 13 7.83 -29.60 -21.39
C ILE A 13 6.54 -28.86 -21.05
N LEU A 14 5.38 -29.45 -21.25
CA LEU A 14 4.09 -28.83 -20.91
C LEU A 14 3.96 -28.59 -19.40
N LEU A 15 4.41 -29.55 -18.58
CA LEU A 15 4.45 -29.40 -17.13
C LEU A 15 5.40 -28.29 -16.68
N PHE A 16 6.54 -28.15 -17.35
CA PHE A 16 7.51 -27.09 -17.05
C PHE A 16 6.97 -25.70 -17.38
N PHE A 17 6.19 -25.55 -18.45
CA PHE A 17 5.49 -24.30 -18.77
C PHE A 17 4.37 -23.94 -17.79
N LEU A 18 3.72 -24.92 -17.18
CA LEU A 18 2.68 -24.69 -16.17
C LEU A 18 3.24 -24.25 -14.80
N LEU A 19 4.52 -24.47 -14.54
CA LEU A 19 5.20 -24.07 -13.30
C LEU A 19 5.73 -22.63 -13.34
N GLN A 20 5.69 -21.95 -14.49
CA GLN A 20 6.08 -20.54 -14.61
C GLN A 20 4.90 -19.61 -14.34
N SER A 21 4.17 -19.83 -13.26
CA SER A 21 3.30 -18.83 -12.69
C SER A 21 4.18 -17.79 -11.99
N CYS A 22 4.72 -16.84 -12.75
CA CYS A 22 5.28 -15.62 -12.20
C CYS A 22 4.13 -14.89 -11.51
N SER A 23 4.11 -14.86 -10.20
CA SER A 23 3.40 -13.82 -9.46
C SER A 23 4.13 -12.52 -9.77
N ASP A 24 3.47 -11.57 -10.44
CA ASP A 24 3.93 -10.18 -10.58
C ASP A 24 3.87 -9.49 -9.20
N GLU A 25 4.66 -10.00 -8.23
CA GLU A 25 4.84 -9.29 -6.97
C GLU A 25 5.70 -8.06 -7.26
N LYS A 26 5.11 -6.88 -7.10
CA LYS A 26 5.78 -5.60 -7.31
C LYS A 26 7.02 -5.54 -6.40
N GLU A 27 8.20 -5.40 -7.00
CA GLU A 27 9.45 -5.32 -6.24
C GLU A 27 9.53 -4.02 -5.44
N VAL A 28 9.95 -4.12 -4.18
CA VAL A 28 10.18 -2.93 -3.34
C VAL A 28 11.44 -2.22 -3.82
N PRO A 29 11.41 -0.89 -4.03
CA PRO A 29 12.56 -0.13 -4.48
C PRO A 29 13.78 -0.34 -3.58
N ARG A 30 14.98 -0.34 -4.18
CA ARG A 30 16.23 -0.48 -3.40
C ARG A 30 16.41 0.62 -2.37
N LYS A 31 15.92 1.83 -2.68
CA LYS A 31 15.88 2.99 -1.79
C LYS A 31 14.48 3.58 -1.82
N VAL A 32 13.91 3.74 -0.65
CA VAL A 32 12.57 4.31 -0.48
C VAL A 32 12.68 5.75 -0.01
N VAL A 33 11.99 6.67 -0.69
CA VAL A 33 11.89 8.08 -0.34
C VAL A 33 10.44 8.48 -0.18
N PHE A 34 10.18 9.55 0.58
CA PHE A 34 8.82 9.99 0.89
C PHE A 34 8.03 10.37 -0.37
N THR A 35 8.57 11.27 -1.18
CA THR A 35 7.84 11.89 -2.30
C THR A 35 7.35 10.89 -3.35
N GLU A 36 8.16 9.87 -3.67
CA GLU A 36 7.85 8.92 -4.74
C GLU A 36 7.13 7.67 -4.25
N HIS A 37 7.37 7.27 -3.00
CA HIS A 37 6.97 5.94 -2.54
C HIS A 37 5.99 5.98 -1.37
N VAL A 38 6.23 6.86 -0.38
CA VAL A 38 5.47 6.90 0.86
C VAL A 38 4.25 7.81 0.74
N ALA A 39 4.42 9.02 0.17
CA ALA A 39 3.34 9.98 0.03
C ALA A 39 2.13 9.42 -0.73
N PRO A 40 2.28 8.71 -1.87
CA PRO A 40 1.14 8.07 -2.53
C PRO A 40 0.37 7.12 -1.61
N ILE A 41 1.09 6.28 -0.85
CA ILE A 41 0.47 5.32 0.07
C ILE A 41 -0.30 6.04 1.18
N LEU A 42 0.29 7.08 1.78
CA LEU A 42 -0.35 7.86 2.83
C LEU A 42 -1.56 8.62 2.30
N PHE A 43 -1.46 9.23 1.12
CA PHE A 43 -2.54 10.00 0.51
C PHE A 43 -3.73 9.11 0.15
N ASP A 44 -3.49 7.92 -0.33
CA ASP A 44 -4.55 6.99 -0.70
C ASP A 44 -5.21 6.31 0.51
N ASN A 45 -4.46 6.05 1.58
CA ASN A 45 -4.95 5.19 2.66
C ASN A 45 -5.10 5.86 4.02
N CYS A 46 -4.37 6.94 4.31
CA CYS A 46 -4.26 7.49 5.66
C CYS A 46 -4.87 8.88 5.79
N THR A 47 -4.68 9.74 4.79
CA THR A 47 -5.05 11.16 4.87
C THR A 47 -6.54 11.42 4.86
N ILE A 48 -7.36 10.44 4.53
CA ILE A 48 -8.82 10.56 4.69
C ILE A 48 -9.20 10.87 6.16
N CYS A 49 -8.42 10.33 7.10
CA CYS A 49 -8.59 10.55 8.54
C CYS A 49 -7.49 11.45 9.13
N HIS A 50 -6.23 11.27 8.71
CA HIS A 50 -5.05 11.96 9.23
C HIS A 50 -4.72 13.22 8.42
N ARG A 51 -5.57 14.24 8.55
CA ARG A 51 -5.50 15.54 7.88
C ARG A 51 -6.07 16.64 8.77
N PRO A 52 -5.81 17.93 8.49
CA PRO A 52 -6.50 19.02 9.17
C PRO A 52 -8.02 18.83 9.11
N GLU A 53 -8.69 19.03 10.23
CA GLU A 53 -10.13 18.82 10.41
C GLU A 53 -10.61 17.37 10.19
N GLY A 54 -9.68 16.42 10.04
CA GLY A 54 -9.98 15.00 10.02
C GLY A 54 -10.17 14.42 11.42
N ILE A 55 -10.64 13.16 11.48
CA ILE A 55 -10.87 12.49 12.77
C ILE A 55 -9.59 11.94 13.41
N GLY A 56 -8.49 11.87 12.64
CA GLY A 56 -7.18 11.45 13.14
C GLY A 56 -6.58 12.48 14.09
N HIS A 57 -5.90 12.04 15.15
CA HIS A 57 -5.33 12.93 16.16
C HIS A 57 -4.09 13.72 15.71
N PHE A 58 -3.59 13.44 14.51
CA PHE A 58 -2.44 14.10 13.90
C PHE A 58 -2.54 14.01 12.38
N ASP A 59 -1.83 14.88 11.69
CA ASP A 59 -1.82 14.94 10.23
C ASP A 59 -0.71 14.07 9.64
N LEU A 60 -0.92 13.61 8.39
CA LEU A 60 0.06 12.87 7.59
C LEU A 60 0.15 13.44 6.16
N ILE A 61 -0.06 14.74 6.02
CA ILE A 61 -0.07 15.43 4.71
C ILE A 61 1.35 15.78 4.27
N THR A 62 2.21 16.19 5.21
CA THR A 62 3.55 16.68 4.88
C THR A 62 4.63 15.62 5.18
N TYR A 63 5.79 15.78 4.52
CA TYR A 63 6.96 14.97 4.86
C TYR A 63 7.32 15.06 6.35
N GLN A 64 7.24 16.26 6.94
CA GLN A 64 7.59 16.46 8.35
C GLN A 64 6.63 15.73 9.28
N ASP A 65 5.33 15.70 8.95
CA ASP A 65 4.34 14.97 9.72
C ASP A 65 4.61 13.45 9.62
N ALA A 66 4.76 12.94 8.42
CA ALA A 66 5.05 11.53 8.20
C ALA A 66 6.35 11.09 8.88
N LYS A 67 7.41 11.91 8.79
CA LYS A 67 8.69 11.64 9.45
C LYS A 67 8.58 11.57 10.97
N ARG A 68 7.79 12.48 11.55
CA ARG A 68 7.56 12.51 13.01
C ARG A 68 6.94 11.23 13.53
N TYR A 69 6.02 10.65 12.74
CA TYR A 69 5.27 9.45 13.12
C TYR A 69 5.72 8.18 12.43
N ALA A 70 6.86 8.19 11.73
CA ALA A 70 7.30 7.11 10.84
C ALA A 70 7.35 5.73 11.50
N SER A 71 7.88 5.63 12.72
CA SER A 71 7.93 4.36 13.45
C SER A 71 6.53 3.84 13.81
N GLY A 72 5.63 4.75 14.21
CA GLY A 72 4.23 4.41 14.48
C GLY A 72 3.49 3.97 13.21
N ILE A 73 3.71 4.66 12.09
CA ILE A 73 3.16 4.29 10.77
C ILE A 73 3.61 2.89 10.38
N ALA A 74 4.92 2.63 10.40
CA ALA A 74 5.49 1.33 10.03
C ALA A 74 4.98 0.20 10.93
N PHE A 75 4.89 0.44 12.24
CA PHE A 75 4.32 -0.52 13.19
C PHE A 75 2.83 -0.77 12.94
N ALA A 76 2.02 0.29 12.87
CA ALA A 76 0.58 0.17 12.72
C ALA A 76 0.18 -0.49 11.38
N ALA A 77 0.93 -0.20 10.31
CA ALA A 77 0.76 -0.86 9.02
C ALA A 77 1.13 -2.35 9.09
N LYS A 78 2.27 -2.69 9.70
CA LYS A 78 2.73 -4.07 9.85
C LYS A 78 1.75 -4.92 10.63
N GLU A 79 1.28 -4.42 11.76
CA GLU A 79 0.33 -5.12 12.63
C GLU A 79 -1.12 -5.00 12.15
N ARG A 80 -1.34 -4.38 10.97
CA ARG A 80 -2.67 -4.14 10.38
C ARG A 80 -3.65 -3.44 11.31
N LEU A 81 -3.14 -2.56 12.17
CA LEU A 81 -3.95 -1.71 13.05
C LEU A 81 -4.49 -0.49 12.30
N MET A 82 -3.79 -0.07 11.22
CA MET A 82 -4.18 1.03 10.33
C MET A 82 -4.03 0.61 8.86
N PRO A 83 -4.97 1.01 7.99
CA PRO A 83 -6.24 1.69 8.29
C PRO A 83 -7.13 0.89 9.23
N PRO A 84 -7.99 1.55 10.06
CA PRO A 84 -8.83 0.84 11.02
C PRO A 84 -9.89 0.00 10.32
N TRP A 85 -10.31 -1.09 10.99
CA TRP A 85 -11.31 -2.03 10.50
C TRP A 85 -10.96 -2.63 9.11
N PRO A 86 -9.84 -3.33 8.99
CA PRO A 86 -9.59 -4.14 7.82
C PRO A 86 -10.55 -5.35 7.89
N ALA A 87 -11.56 -5.36 7.05
CA ALA A 87 -12.35 -6.58 6.86
C ALA A 87 -11.43 -7.68 6.30
N ASP A 88 -11.68 -8.93 6.66
CA ASP A 88 -10.90 -10.05 6.14
C ASP A 88 -11.09 -10.16 4.61
N PRO A 89 -10.06 -9.89 3.81
CA PRO A 89 -10.17 -9.92 2.35
C PRO A 89 -10.43 -11.33 1.81
N GLY A 90 -10.18 -12.38 2.61
CA GLY A 90 -10.49 -13.76 2.26
C GLY A 90 -11.97 -14.09 2.36
N TYR A 91 -12.76 -13.25 3.05
CA TYR A 91 -14.19 -13.47 3.21
C TYR A 91 -15.03 -12.66 2.21
N THR A 92 -14.83 -11.35 2.13
CA THR A 92 -15.53 -10.46 1.19
C THR A 92 -14.81 -9.11 1.08
N GLU A 93 -15.07 -8.39 -0.02
CA GLU A 93 -14.61 -7.03 -0.21
C GLU A 93 -15.74 -6.03 0.00
N PHE A 94 -15.48 -4.94 0.70
CA PHE A 94 -16.42 -3.85 0.93
C PHE A 94 -16.07 -2.63 0.08
N VAL A 95 -17.11 -1.95 -0.43
CA VAL A 95 -16.91 -0.70 -1.18
C VAL A 95 -16.21 0.34 -0.29
N GLY A 96 -15.12 0.90 -0.81
CA GLY A 96 -14.33 1.90 -0.07
C GLY A 96 -13.44 1.34 1.04
N GLN A 97 -13.36 0.02 1.19
CA GLN A 97 -12.41 -0.59 2.12
C GLN A 97 -10.98 -0.18 1.80
N LYS A 98 -10.25 0.25 2.82
CA LYS A 98 -8.82 0.57 2.73
C LYS A 98 -8.03 -0.58 3.34
N LEU A 99 -7.29 -1.29 2.50
CA LEU A 99 -6.45 -2.40 2.91
C LEU A 99 -5.06 -2.22 2.27
N LEU A 100 -4.05 -2.08 3.10
CA LEU A 100 -2.67 -2.01 2.61
C LEU A 100 -2.23 -3.36 2.04
N THR A 101 -1.66 -3.31 0.86
CA THR A 101 -0.99 -4.45 0.26
C THR A 101 0.30 -4.78 1.00
N GLU A 102 0.80 -6.01 0.85
CA GLU A 102 2.10 -6.41 1.41
C GLU A 102 3.24 -5.52 0.88
N TRP A 103 3.15 -5.09 -0.37
CA TRP A 103 4.12 -4.18 -0.97
C TRP A 103 4.12 -2.82 -0.27
N GLU A 104 2.95 -2.22 -0.03
CA GLU A 104 2.83 -0.94 0.68
C GLU A 104 3.36 -1.02 2.10
N ILE A 105 3.06 -2.09 2.82
CA ILE A 105 3.59 -2.34 4.16
C ILE A 105 5.12 -2.41 4.13
N LYS A 106 5.69 -3.19 3.21
CA LYS A 106 7.15 -3.30 3.04
C LYS A 106 7.79 -1.95 2.69
N VAL A 107 7.13 -1.12 1.85
CA VAL A 107 7.62 0.23 1.51
C VAL A 107 7.67 1.12 2.75
N LEU A 108 6.61 1.14 3.56
CA LEU A 108 6.57 1.96 4.78
C LEU A 108 7.66 1.54 5.78
N GLN A 109 7.89 0.24 5.94
CA GLN A 109 8.95 -0.28 6.80
C GLN A 109 10.34 0.08 6.27
N LYS A 110 10.54 -0.13 4.97
CA LYS A 110 11.83 0.17 4.33
C LYS A 110 12.16 1.65 4.37
N TRP A 111 11.20 2.56 4.27
CA TRP A 111 11.45 3.99 4.41
C TRP A 111 12.05 4.33 5.79
N LEU A 112 11.56 3.69 6.86
CA LEU A 112 12.12 3.84 8.19
C LEU A 112 13.57 3.30 8.24
N GLU A 113 13.83 2.14 7.63
CA GLU A 113 15.17 1.53 7.57
C GLU A 113 16.15 2.36 6.73
N ASP A 114 15.70 2.96 5.64
CA ASP A 114 16.50 3.79 4.72
C ASP A 114 16.81 5.20 5.26
N GLY A 115 16.36 5.54 6.49
CA GLY A 115 16.70 6.79 7.16
C GLY A 115 15.73 7.94 6.90
N LEU A 116 14.52 7.65 6.45
CA LEU A 116 13.41 8.62 6.31
C LEU A 116 13.73 9.78 5.35
N GLU A 117 14.33 9.50 4.20
CA GLU A 117 14.65 10.54 3.23
C GLU A 117 13.38 11.10 2.55
N GLU A 118 13.40 12.41 2.27
CA GLU A 118 12.29 13.11 1.62
C GLU A 118 12.18 12.75 0.14
N GLY A 119 13.29 12.77 -0.57
CA GLY A 119 13.32 12.63 -2.03
C GLY A 119 13.08 13.93 -2.78
N PRO A 120 13.04 13.88 -4.12
CA PRO A 120 12.87 15.05 -4.97
C PRO A 120 11.44 15.61 -4.87
N VAL A 121 11.31 16.89 -4.47
CA VAL A 121 10.01 17.53 -4.20
C VAL A 121 9.12 17.61 -5.46
N GLU A 122 9.72 17.71 -6.63
CA GLU A 122 9.02 17.72 -7.92
C GLU A 122 8.27 16.41 -8.25
N LYS A 123 8.57 15.35 -7.51
CA LYS A 123 7.90 14.05 -7.64
C LYS A 123 6.81 13.82 -6.58
N LEU A 124 6.61 14.80 -5.69
CA LEU A 124 5.52 14.71 -4.73
C LEU A 124 4.18 14.75 -5.48
N PRO A 125 3.28 13.78 -5.27
CA PRO A 125 1.95 13.83 -5.86
C PRO A 125 1.14 15.01 -5.32
N ALA A 126 0.15 15.44 -6.08
CA ALA A 126 -0.79 16.44 -5.59
C ALA A 126 -1.47 15.97 -4.31
N ILE A 127 -1.58 16.88 -3.34
CA ILE A 127 -2.33 16.60 -2.11
C ILE A 127 -3.78 16.32 -2.48
N PRO A 128 -4.41 15.24 -1.98
CA PRO A 128 -5.81 14.94 -2.27
C PRO A 128 -6.76 16.08 -1.86
N GLU A 129 -7.77 16.32 -2.66
CA GLU A 129 -8.88 17.18 -2.26
C GLU A 129 -9.82 16.38 -1.36
N PHE A 130 -10.19 16.98 -0.24
CA PHE A 130 -11.09 16.35 0.71
C PHE A 130 -12.44 17.08 0.69
N PRO A 131 -13.57 16.34 0.70
CA PRO A 131 -14.87 16.97 0.80
C PRO A 131 -14.96 17.75 2.11
N SER A 132 -15.47 18.98 2.02
CA SER A 132 -15.82 19.79 3.17
C SER A 132 -17.17 19.36 3.73
N GLY A 133 -17.28 19.25 5.05
CA GLY A 133 -18.53 18.89 5.72
C GLY A 133 -18.69 17.38 6.02
N SER A 134 -19.89 16.99 6.40
CA SER A 134 -20.23 15.61 6.71
C SER A 134 -20.29 14.73 5.46
N LEU A 135 -19.68 13.54 5.51
CA LEU A 135 -19.76 12.54 4.43
C LEU A 135 -21.18 11.97 4.26
N VAL A 136 -22.04 12.14 5.25
CA VAL A 136 -23.44 11.67 5.23
C VAL A 136 -24.46 12.79 4.97
N GLY A 137 -23.97 13.98 4.58
CA GLY A 137 -24.81 15.15 4.35
C GLY A 137 -25.12 15.94 5.63
N GLU A 138 -25.96 16.97 5.49
CA GLU A 138 -26.45 17.74 6.65
C GLU A 138 -27.58 16.98 7.34
N PRO A 139 -27.63 17.00 8.69
CA PRO A 139 -28.72 16.32 9.41
C PRO A 139 -30.07 17.04 9.16
N ASP A 140 -31.14 16.29 9.01
CA ASP A 140 -32.52 16.74 8.78
C ASP A 140 -33.17 17.28 10.07
N VAL A 141 -32.52 18.17 10.82
CA VAL A 141 -33.04 18.74 12.07
C VAL A 141 -33.49 20.16 11.91
#